data_2b420ca0242796c11891d08d2ddb1593
#
_entry.id   2b420ca0242796c11891d08d2ddb1593
#
_cell.length_a   1.000
_cell.length_b   1.000
_cell.length_c   1.000
_cell.angle_alpha   90.00
_cell.angle_beta   90.00
_cell.angle_gamma   90.00
#
_symmetry.space_group_name_H-M   'P 1'
#
loop_
_entity.id
_entity.type
_entity.pdbx_description
1 polymer ?
#
loop_
_entity_poly.entity_id
_entity_poly.type
_entity_poly.pdbx_seq_one_letter_code
_entity_poly.pdbx_strand_id
1 'polypeptide(L)'
;MAKSFKDFMEALTVQQRIKRSIAVKKKSRIAAKRRALSMKKPPTQEKIQKAIKRAVRQKALTIVDKQGIYKTASAGVKAGIEKKADLKVQKMGSKWEKRLKPAIKKQMKDAYRERLASKNPES
;
A
#
# COMPACT_ATOMS: atom_id res chain seq x y z
N MET A 1 28.48 21.77 -15.08
CA MET A 1 28.25 20.33 -15.09
C MET A 1 27.79 19.85 -13.73
N ALA A 2 26.75 19.06 -13.69
CA ALA A 2 26.35 18.43 -12.43
C ALA A 2 27.39 17.39 -12.02
N LYS A 3 27.87 17.46 -10.76
CA LYS A 3 28.75 16.46 -10.21
C LYS A 3 27.97 15.15 -10.01
N SER A 4 28.60 14.01 -10.28
CA SER A 4 28.00 12.72 -9.93
C SER A 4 27.88 12.57 -8.42
N PHE A 5 26.97 11.70 -7.96
CA PHE A 5 26.83 11.42 -6.52
C PHE A 5 28.15 10.99 -5.89
N LYS A 6 28.93 10.18 -6.61
CA LYS A 6 30.27 9.74 -6.16
C LYS A 6 31.22 10.92 -5.94
N ASP A 7 31.29 11.86 -6.92
CA ASP A 7 32.13 13.05 -6.81
C ASP A 7 31.68 13.95 -5.64
N PHE A 8 30.39 14.08 -5.43
CA PHE A 8 29.83 14.80 -4.29
C PHE A 8 30.25 14.17 -2.96
N MET A 9 30.19 12.85 -2.85
CA MET A 9 30.57 12.14 -1.63
C MET A 9 32.09 12.22 -1.37
N GLU A 10 32.92 12.19 -2.41
CA GLU A 10 34.36 12.35 -2.30
C GLU A 10 34.77 13.76 -1.87
N ALA A 11 33.99 14.79 -2.24
CA ALA A 11 34.24 16.15 -1.85
C ALA A 11 33.93 16.44 -0.37
N LEU A 12 33.19 15.56 0.32
CA LEU A 12 32.85 15.71 1.72
C LEU A 12 34.03 15.32 2.62
N THR A 13 34.25 16.09 3.70
CA THR A 13 35.19 15.70 4.74
C THR A 13 34.73 14.47 5.49
N VAL A 14 35.65 13.75 6.13
CA VAL A 14 35.31 12.56 6.94
C VAL A 14 34.26 12.89 7.99
N GLN A 15 34.37 14.05 8.66
CA GLN A 15 33.39 14.49 9.66
C GLN A 15 32.01 14.71 9.07
N GLN A 16 31.92 15.29 7.89
CA GLN A 16 30.65 15.50 7.19
C GLN A 16 30.01 14.16 6.79
N ARG A 17 30.80 13.19 6.33
CA ARG A 17 30.32 11.84 6.02
C ARG A 17 29.75 11.14 7.25
N ILE A 18 30.45 11.23 8.39
CA ILE A 18 30.00 10.66 9.66
C ILE A 18 28.69 11.30 10.10
N LYS A 19 28.57 12.62 10.07
CA LYS A 19 27.37 13.36 10.44
C LYS A 19 26.17 12.93 9.57
N ARG A 20 26.37 12.80 8.26
CA ARG A 20 25.31 12.34 7.34
C ARG A 20 24.90 10.91 7.62
N SER A 21 25.85 10.02 7.86
CA SER A 21 25.58 8.62 8.20
C SER A 21 24.74 8.52 9.48
N ILE A 22 25.09 9.29 10.51
CA ILE A 22 24.33 9.34 11.77
C ILE A 22 22.91 9.89 11.54
N ALA A 23 22.77 10.95 10.75
CA ALA A 23 21.46 11.52 10.43
C ALA A 23 20.55 10.53 9.69
N VAL A 24 21.09 9.80 8.70
CA VAL A 24 20.35 8.76 7.97
C VAL A 24 19.92 7.63 8.90
N LYS A 25 20.81 7.17 9.79
CA LYS A 25 20.48 6.12 10.78
C LYS A 25 19.39 6.56 11.73
N LYS A 26 19.45 7.81 12.23
CA LYS A 26 18.40 8.37 13.10
C LYS A 26 17.05 8.42 12.41
N LYS A 27 16.99 8.92 11.16
CA LYS A 27 15.75 8.95 10.37
C LYS A 27 15.20 7.56 10.13
N SER A 28 16.04 6.58 9.82
CA SER A 28 15.66 5.20 9.64
C SER A 28 15.03 4.59 10.90
N ARG A 29 15.63 4.83 12.07
CA ARG A 29 15.11 4.36 13.36
C ARG A 29 13.76 4.99 13.70
N ILE A 30 13.59 6.29 13.47
CA ILE A 30 12.34 7.00 13.71
C ILE A 30 11.25 6.44 12.78
N ALA A 31 11.55 6.24 11.49
CA ALA A 31 10.63 5.66 10.54
C ALA A 31 10.21 4.24 10.93
N ALA A 32 11.17 3.41 11.37
CA ALA A 32 10.88 2.05 11.85
C ALA A 32 9.98 2.06 13.09
N LYS A 33 10.24 2.94 14.07
CA LYS A 33 9.39 3.09 15.26
C LYS A 33 7.98 3.54 14.89
N ARG A 34 7.83 4.50 13.99
CA ARG A 34 6.52 4.96 13.52
C ARG A 34 5.74 3.85 12.83
N ARG A 35 6.40 3.05 11.98
CA ARG A 35 5.78 1.88 11.33
C ARG A 35 5.32 0.85 12.37
N ALA A 36 6.16 0.54 13.36
CA ALA A 36 5.82 -0.40 14.41
C ALA A 36 4.62 0.07 15.22
N LEU A 37 4.56 1.34 15.59
CA LEU A 37 3.43 1.94 16.29
C LEU A 37 2.15 1.92 15.44
N SER A 38 2.26 2.24 14.15
CA SER A 38 1.15 2.19 13.21
C SER A 38 0.58 0.78 13.08
N MET A 39 1.43 -0.25 13.06
CA MET A 39 1.00 -1.65 13.00
C MET A 39 0.28 -2.12 14.27
N LYS A 40 0.56 -1.50 15.42
CA LYS A 40 -0.11 -1.82 16.69
C LYS A 40 -1.50 -1.20 16.81
N LYS A 41 -1.82 -0.22 15.97
CA LYS A 41 -3.14 0.42 15.99
C LYS A 41 -4.17 -0.43 15.25
N PRO A 42 -5.40 -0.52 15.78
CA PRO A 42 -6.47 -1.19 15.05
C PRO A 42 -6.79 -0.45 13.76
N PRO A 43 -7.36 -1.15 12.74
CA PRO A 43 -7.73 -0.51 11.50
C PRO A 43 -8.82 0.55 11.74
N THR A 44 -8.60 1.75 11.20
CA THR A 44 -9.59 2.83 11.26
C THR A 44 -10.67 2.63 10.20
N GLN A 45 -11.82 3.30 10.38
CA GLN A 45 -12.89 3.26 9.39
C GLN A 45 -12.43 3.74 8.02
N GLU A 46 -11.54 4.74 7.96
CA GLU A 46 -10.98 5.22 6.69
C GLU A 46 -10.19 4.13 5.96
N LYS A 47 -9.36 3.37 6.69
CA LYS A 47 -8.61 2.25 6.12
C LYS A 47 -9.54 1.14 5.63
N ILE A 48 -10.59 0.85 6.40
CA ILE A 48 -11.60 -0.14 6.03
C ILE A 48 -12.33 0.32 4.76
N GLN A 49 -12.71 1.58 4.68
CA GLN A 49 -13.36 2.16 3.50
C GLN A 49 -12.47 2.08 2.26
N LYS A 50 -11.20 2.43 2.39
CA LYS A 50 -10.22 2.30 1.28
C LYS A 50 -10.07 0.86 0.82
N ALA A 51 -10.03 -0.09 1.75
CA ALA A 51 -9.94 -1.52 1.44
C ALA A 51 -11.20 -2.00 0.71
N ILE A 52 -12.38 -1.55 1.12
CA ILE A 52 -13.65 -1.85 0.46
C ILE A 52 -13.64 -1.31 -0.98
N LYS A 53 -13.23 -0.07 -1.19
CA LYS A 53 -13.14 0.54 -2.53
C LYS A 53 -12.17 -0.22 -3.44
N ARG A 54 -11.02 -0.64 -2.91
CA ARG A 54 -10.06 -1.48 -3.65
C ARG A 54 -10.67 -2.83 -4.04
N ALA A 55 -11.39 -3.47 -3.13
CA ALA A 55 -12.03 -4.75 -3.38
C ALA A 55 -13.13 -4.62 -4.45
N VAL A 56 -13.93 -3.55 -4.41
CA VAL A 56 -14.95 -3.25 -5.41
C VAL A 56 -14.30 -3.05 -6.78
N ARG A 57 -13.23 -2.27 -6.86
CA ARG A 57 -12.50 -2.03 -8.11
C ARG A 57 -11.88 -3.32 -8.66
N GLN A 58 -11.29 -4.13 -7.80
CA GLN A 58 -10.71 -5.42 -8.17
C GLN A 58 -11.77 -6.36 -8.72
N LYS A 59 -12.95 -6.40 -8.09
CA LYS A 59 -14.08 -7.18 -8.58
C LYS A 59 -14.54 -6.70 -9.97
N ALA A 60 -14.63 -5.38 -10.17
CA ALA A 60 -14.99 -4.80 -11.46
C ALA A 60 -13.96 -5.15 -12.54
N LEU A 61 -12.67 -5.04 -12.24
CA LEU A 61 -11.59 -5.44 -13.16
C LEU A 61 -11.67 -6.91 -13.52
N THR A 62 -11.92 -7.78 -12.55
CA THR A 62 -12.05 -9.23 -12.77
C THR A 62 -13.22 -9.55 -13.70
N ILE A 63 -14.35 -8.85 -13.55
CA ILE A 63 -15.54 -9.05 -14.38
C ILE A 63 -15.29 -8.55 -15.81
N VAL A 64 -14.65 -7.38 -15.98
CA VAL A 64 -14.39 -6.77 -17.28
C VAL A 64 -13.27 -7.51 -18.01
N ASP A 65 -12.22 -7.92 -17.29
CA ASP A 65 -11.05 -8.62 -17.83
C ASP A 65 -11.24 -10.15 -17.74
N LYS A 66 -12.23 -10.68 -18.47
CA LYS A 66 -12.55 -12.11 -18.49
C LYS A 66 -11.38 -12.98 -18.95
N GLN A 67 -10.49 -12.44 -19.78
CA GLN A 67 -9.37 -13.17 -20.36
C GLN A 67 -8.09 -13.08 -19.54
N GLY A 68 -8.06 -12.23 -18.50
CA GLY A 68 -6.89 -12.06 -17.65
C GLY A 68 -5.69 -11.39 -18.34
N ILE A 69 -5.94 -10.58 -19.36
CA ILE A 69 -4.90 -9.95 -20.19
C ILE A 69 -4.43 -8.60 -19.64
N TYR A 70 -5.05 -8.08 -18.59
CA TYR A 70 -4.75 -6.74 -18.05
C TYR A 70 -3.27 -6.55 -17.72
N LYS A 71 -2.67 -7.53 -17.08
CA LYS A 71 -1.26 -7.44 -16.65
C LYS A 71 -0.27 -7.36 -17.80
N THR A 72 -0.59 -8.01 -18.93
CA THR A 72 0.29 -8.09 -20.10
C THR A 72 -0.16 -7.20 -21.25
N ALA A 73 -1.29 -6.51 -21.08
CA ALA A 73 -1.87 -5.66 -22.13
C ALA A 73 -1.05 -4.38 -22.34
N SER A 74 -1.14 -3.83 -23.56
CA SER A 74 -0.59 -2.51 -23.89
C SER A 74 -1.31 -1.40 -23.10
N ALA A 75 -0.69 -0.22 -23.00
CA ALA A 75 -1.26 0.92 -22.26
C ALA A 75 -2.66 1.31 -22.76
N GLY A 76 -2.90 1.26 -24.06
CA GLY A 76 -4.21 1.57 -24.63
C GLY A 76 -5.29 0.55 -24.25
N VAL A 77 -4.96 -0.73 -24.27
CA VAL A 77 -5.86 -1.82 -23.86
C VAL A 77 -6.14 -1.75 -22.37
N LYS A 78 -5.13 -1.51 -21.54
CA LYS A 78 -5.30 -1.31 -20.09
C LYS A 78 -6.25 -0.14 -19.78
N ALA A 79 -6.08 0.99 -20.46
CA ALA A 79 -6.95 2.14 -20.29
C ALA A 79 -8.40 1.84 -20.64
N GLY A 80 -8.64 1.07 -21.70
CA GLY A 80 -9.97 0.61 -22.09
C GLY A 80 -10.61 -0.29 -21.03
N ILE A 81 -9.86 -1.24 -20.48
CA ILE A 81 -10.32 -2.13 -19.41
C ILE A 81 -10.63 -1.32 -18.16
N GLU A 82 -9.76 -0.40 -17.75
CA GLU A 82 -9.97 0.47 -16.58
C GLU A 82 -11.23 1.32 -16.75
N LYS A 83 -11.46 1.89 -17.93
CA LYS A 83 -12.65 2.69 -18.22
C LYS A 83 -13.93 1.86 -18.07
N LYS A 84 -13.95 0.64 -18.59
CA LYS A 84 -15.09 -0.27 -18.43
C LYS A 84 -15.29 -0.65 -16.96
N ALA A 85 -14.19 -0.90 -16.22
CA ALA A 85 -14.25 -1.20 -14.80
C ALA A 85 -14.82 -0.03 -14.00
N ASP A 86 -14.42 1.20 -14.30
CA ASP A 86 -14.95 2.41 -13.66
C ASP A 86 -16.45 2.56 -13.89
N LEU A 87 -16.94 2.28 -15.09
CA LEU A 87 -18.38 2.28 -15.39
C LEU A 87 -19.12 1.22 -14.57
N LYS A 88 -18.56 0.02 -14.41
CA LYS A 88 -19.12 -1.02 -13.55
C LYS A 88 -19.18 -0.58 -12.08
N VAL A 89 -18.13 0.06 -11.58
CA VAL A 89 -18.09 0.59 -10.21
C VAL A 89 -19.17 1.65 -10.03
N GLN A 90 -19.39 2.53 -11.00
CA GLN A 90 -20.47 3.52 -10.92
C GLN A 90 -21.86 2.88 -10.84
N LYS A 91 -22.10 1.81 -11.60
CA LYS A 91 -23.40 1.13 -11.61
C LYS A 91 -23.63 0.21 -10.41
N MET A 92 -22.62 -0.56 -10.02
CA MET A 92 -22.76 -1.66 -9.06
C MET A 92 -21.99 -1.44 -7.75
N GLY A 93 -21.23 -0.36 -7.66
CA GLY A 93 -20.32 -0.12 -6.54
C GLY A 93 -20.99 -0.14 -5.17
N SER A 94 -22.13 0.53 -5.03
CA SER A 94 -22.84 0.59 -3.75
C SER A 94 -23.36 -0.76 -3.29
N LYS A 95 -23.85 -1.61 -4.21
CA LYS A 95 -24.29 -2.99 -3.90
C LYS A 95 -23.11 -3.85 -3.47
N TRP A 96 -21.99 -3.76 -4.19
CA TRP A 96 -20.79 -4.54 -3.88
C TRP A 96 -20.16 -4.09 -2.57
N GLU A 97 -20.15 -2.79 -2.27
CA GLU A 97 -19.68 -2.26 -0.99
C GLU A 97 -20.47 -2.86 0.18
N LYS A 98 -21.78 -2.89 0.10
CA LYS A 98 -22.64 -3.49 1.13
C LYS A 98 -22.36 -4.97 1.33
N ARG A 99 -22.11 -5.72 0.26
CA ARG A 99 -21.81 -7.17 0.32
C ARG A 99 -20.41 -7.44 0.87
N LEU A 100 -19.43 -6.63 0.46
CA LEU A 100 -18.02 -6.85 0.81
C LEU A 100 -17.65 -6.27 2.18
N LYS A 101 -18.39 -5.28 2.67
CA LYS A 101 -18.10 -4.59 3.93
C LYS A 101 -17.90 -5.53 5.12
N PRO A 102 -18.82 -6.46 5.44
CA PRO A 102 -18.62 -7.35 6.60
C PRO A 102 -17.43 -8.28 6.44
N ALA A 103 -17.21 -8.83 5.23
CA ALA A 103 -16.09 -9.71 4.96
C ALA A 103 -14.74 -8.98 5.10
N ILE A 104 -14.63 -7.78 4.56
CA ILE A 104 -13.40 -6.98 4.62
C ILE A 104 -13.13 -6.51 6.05
N LYS A 105 -14.14 -6.09 6.78
CA LYS A 105 -14.02 -5.76 8.21
C LYS A 105 -13.44 -6.94 8.99
N LYS A 106 -13.97 -8.12 8.78
CA LYS A 106 -13.51 -9.35 9.44
C LYS A 106 -12.06 -9.65 9.07
N GLN A 107 -11.72 -9.61 7.80
CA GLN A 107 -10.35 -9.84 7.32
C GLN A 107 -9.35 -8.86 7.94
N MET A 108 -9.69 -7.58 8.02
CA MET A 108 -8.80 -6.57 8.60
C MET A 108 -8.64 -6.75 10.11
N LYS A 109 -9.69 -7.10 10.83
CA LYS A 109 -9.63 -7.40 12.26
C LYS A 109 -8.80 -8.65 12.52
N ASP A 110 -8.97 -9.70 11.73
CA ASP A 110 -8.21 -10.95 11.85
C ASP A 110 -6.73 -10.72 11.54
N ALA A 111 -6.41 -9.96 10.50
CA ALA A 111 -5.05 -9.57 10.17
C ALA A 111 -4.40 -8.74 11.29
N TYR A 112 -5.15 -7.87 11.93
CA TYR A 112 -4.68 -7.10 13.07
C TYR A 112 -4.37 -8.02 14.27
N ARG A 113 -5.24 -8.97 14.57
CA ARG A 113 -5.02 -9.97 15.65
C ARG A 113 -3.79 -10.82 15.37
N GLU A 114 -3.60 -11.27 14.14
CA GLU A 114 -2.43 -12.03 13.73
C GLU A 114 -1.14 -11.22 13.88
N ARG A 115 -1.15 -9.93 13.52
CA ARG A 115 0.00 -9.06 13.72
C ARG A 115 0.36 -8.87 15.18
N LEU A 116 -0.63 -8.74 16.05
CA LEU A 116 -0.41 -8.66 17.49
C LEU A 116 0.15 -9.96 18.04
N ALA A 117 -0.39 -11.10 17.62
CA ALA A 117 0.06 -12.42 18.06
C ALA A 117 1.49 -12.70 17.60
N SER A 118 1.86 -12.32 16.37
CA SER A 118 3.22 -12.54 15.85
C SER A 118 4.28 -11.72 16.58
N LYS A 119 3.91 -10.56 17.16
CA LYS A 119 4.83 -9.70 17.92
C LYS A 119 5.03 -10.11 19.37
N ASN A 120 4.11 -10.89 19.93
CA ASN A 120 4.18 -11.38 21.29
C ASN A 120 4.11 -12.92 21.30
N PRO A 121 5.15 -13.62 20.80
CA PRO A 121 5.11 -15.08 20.71
C PRO A 121 5.11 -15.80 22.07
N GLU A 122 5.44 -15.10 23.14
CA GLU A 122 5.49 -15.67 24.49
C GLU A 122 4.23 -15.41 25.33
N SER A 123 3.30 -14.66 24.78
CA SER A 123 2.05 -14.36 25.50
C SER A 123 1.01 -15.44 25.33
#